data_49bfe3c4528d1fc46a8cf547828ebb86
#
_entry.id   49bfe3c4528d1fc46a8cf547828ebb86
#
_cell.length_a   1.000
_cell.length_b   1.000
_cell.length_c   1.000
_cell.angle_alpha   90.00
_cell.angle_beta   90.00
_cell.angle_gamma   90.00
#
_symmetry.space_group_name_H-M   'P 1'
#
loop_
_entity.id
_entity.type
_entity.pdbx_description
1 polymer ?
#
loop_
_entity_poly.entity_id
_entity_poly.type
_entity_poly.pdbx_seq_one_letter_code
_entity_poly.pdbx_strand_id
1 'polypeptide(L)'
;MSHSCVVIPLEAHFAGRPRALRLFNAFLAALEAQGPITVSVSKTRIELMTRARFTGAVVRKDYLRSTLWLKRRADHRLFTKVELLGRRDWLHHFEIHDEADIDAALLELLREARLVGDQAFIPAGEPPA
;
A
#
# COMPACT_ATOMS: atom_id res chain seq x y z
N MET A 1 -12.90 -23.79 -4.66
CA MET A 1 -12.74 -23.24 -4.63
C MET A 1 -13.01 -22.52 -4.20
N SER A 2 -13.15 -22.20 -4.23
CA SER A 2 -13.27 -21.53 -4.04
C SER A 2 -13.38 -20.66 -3.88
N HIS A 3 -13.29 -20.34 -3.94
CA HIS A 3 -13.31 -19.53 -3.84
C HIS A 3 -13.55 -18.75 -4.14
N SER A 4 -13.70 -19.02 -4.07
CA SER A 4 -13.76 -18.28 -4.39
C SER A 4 -13.78 -17.36 -4.58
N CYS A 5 -13.80 -17.67 -4.53
CA CYS A 5 -13.37 -16.48 -5.07
C CYS A 5 -14.35 -15.59 -5.71
N VAL A 6 -14.81 -14.73 -4.96
CA VAL A 6 -15.58 -13.66 -5.51
C VAL A 6 -14.56 -12.70 -6.12
N VAL A 7 -14.51 -12.69 -7.43
CA VAL A 7 -13.70 -11.69 -8.12
C VAL A 7 -14.51 -10.41 -8.12
N ILE A 8 -14.01 -9.42 -7.42
CA ILE A 8 -14.63 -8.11 -7.40
C ILE A 8 -13.87 -7.22 -8.37
N PRO A 9 -14.53 -6.64 -9.37
CA PRO A 9 -13.84 -5.73 -10.28
C PRO A 9 -13.28 -4.54 -9.52
N LEU A 10 -12.10 -4.11 -9.91
CA LEU A 10 -11.47 -2.94 -9.30
C LEU A 10 -12.41 -1.75 -9.32
N GLU A 11 -13.13 -1.57 -10.41
CA GLU A 11 -14.05 -0.44 -10.61
C GLU A 11 -15.16 -0.40 -9.56
N ALA A 12 -15.52 -1.54 -9.00
CA ALA A 12 -16.59 -1.57 -8.00
C ALA A 12 -16.25 -0.76 -6.76
N HIS A 13 -14.95 -0.63 -6.42
CA HIS A 13 -14.54 0.19 -5.29
C HIS A 13 -14.76 1.68 -5.53
N PHE A 14 -14.84 2.09 -6.78
CA PHE A 14 -14.86 3.51 -7.16
C PHE A 14 -16.20 3.98 -7.69
N ALA A 15 -17.24 3.13 -7.62
CA ALA A 15 -18.56 3.50 -8.07
C ALA A 15 -19.04 4.74 -7.30
N GLY A 16 -19.33 5.83 -8.01
CA GLY A 16 -19.72 7.09 -7.41
C GLY A 16 -18.61 7.81 -6.67
N ARG A 17 -17.35 7.46 -6.91
CA ARG A 17 -16.21 8.02 -6.19
C ARG A 17 -15.10 8.49 -7.15
N PRO A 18 -15.39 9.46 -8.02
CA PRO A 18 -14.43 9.86 -9.05
C PRO A 18 -13.14 10.47 -8.48
N ARG A 19 -13.24 11.17 -7.35
CA ARG A 19 -12.05 11.74 -6.74
C ARG A 19 -11.13 10.64 -6.20
N ALA A 20 -11.70 9.65 -5.52
CA ALA A 20 -10.93 8.52 -5.02
C ALA A 20 -10.28 7.75 -6.17
N LEU A 21 -10.98 7.61 -7.29
CA LEU A 21 -10.42 6.95 -8.46
C LEU A 21 -9.21 7.71 -9.01
N ARG A 22 -9.30 9.03 -9.10
CA ARG A 22 -8.16 9.83 -9.57
C ARG A 22 -6.97 9.67 -8.64
N LEU A 23 -7.22 9.67 -7.34
CA LEU A 23 -6.16 9.51 -6.35
C LEU A 23 -5.52 8.13 -6.45
N PHE A 24 -6.35 7.11 -6.62
CA PHE A 24 -5.84 5.75 -6.76
C PHE A 24 -5.01 5.60 -8.04
N ASN A 25 -5.48 6.15 -9.14
CA ASN A 25 -4.73 6.07 -10.40
C ASN A 25 -3.37 6.76 -10.29
N ALA A 26 -3.33 7.92 -9.61
CA ALA A 26 -2.07 8.63 -9.40
C ALA A 26 -1.14 7.81 -8.50
N PHE A 27 -1.68 7.21 -7.45
CA PHE A 27 -0.92 6.41 -6.51
C PHE A 27 -0.33 5.17 -7.21
N LEU A 28 -1.17 4.46 -7.94
CA LEU A 28 -0.73 3.26 -8.65
C LEU A 28 0.32 3.62 -9.72
N ALA A 29 0.10 4.68 -10.47
CA ALA A 29 1.05 5.09 -11.50
C ALA A 29 2.41 5.42 -10.89
N ALA A 30 2.43 6.10 -9.74
CA ALA A 30 3.68 6.42 -9.06
C ALA A 30 4.40 5.15 -8.58
N LEU A 31 3.64 4.17 -8.11
CA LEU A 31 4.24 2.90 -7.69
C LEU A 31 4.74 2.09 -8.88
N GLU A 32 3.99 2.08 -9.98
CA GLU A 32 4.41 1.36 -11.18
C GLU A 32 5.66 1.99 -11.81
N ALA A 33 5.85 3.28 -11.62
CA ALA A 33 7.06 3.93 -12.07
C ALA A 33 8.31 3.42 -11.33
N GLN A 34 8.13 2.83 -10.16
CA GLN A 34 9.22 2.23 -9.40
C GLN A 34 9.46 0.76 -9.76
N GLY A 35 8.55 0.15 -10.50
CA GLY A 35 8.66 -1.24 -10.92
C GLY A 35 7.29 -1.91 -10.98
N PRO A 36 7.25 -3.16 -11.43
CA PRO A 36 5.99 -3.90 -11.57
C PRO A 36 5.22 -4.03 -10.27
N ILE A 37 3.91 -3.98 -10.37
CA ILE A 37 3.00 -4.11 -9.23
C ILE A 37 1.92 -5.13 -9.59
N THR A 38 1.63 -6.03 -8.67
CA THR A 38 0.47 -6.91 -8.76
C THR A 38 -0.64 -6.30 -7.91
N VAL A 39 -1.80 -6.16 -8.50
CA VAL A 39 -2.97 -5.59 -7.81
C VAL A 39 -3.90 -6.74 -7.43
N SER A 40 -4.22 -6.83 -6.15
CA SER A 40 -5.15 -7.82 -5.63
C SER A 40 -6.35 -7.11 -5.04
N VAL A 41 -7.55 -7.44 -5.50
CA VAL A 41 -8.77 -6.73 -5.12
C VAL A 41 -9.65 -7.65 -4.30
N SER A 42 -10.04 -7.18 -3.11
CA SER A 42 -11.01 -7.88 -2.28
C SER A 42 -12.22 -6.98 -2.06
N LYS A 43 -13.21 -7.47 -1.31
CA LYS A 43 -14.41 -6.68 -1.01
C LYS A 43 -14.08 -5.38 -0.29
N THR A 44 -13.07 -5.40 0.57
CA THR A 44 -12.85 -4.30 1.49
C THR A 44 -11.61 -3.47 1.17
N ARG A 45 -10.72 -4.00 0.34
CA ARG A 45 -9.46 -3.29 0.08
C ARG A 45 -8.82 -3.71 -1.22
N ILE A 46 -7.90 -2.89 -1.66
CA ILE A 46 -7.04 -3.17 -2.80
C ILE A 46 -5.64 -3.32 -2.24
N GLU A 47 -4.99 -4.45 -2.51
CA GLU A 47 -3.62 -4.68 -2.07
C GLU A 47 -2.67 -4.55 -3.23
N LEU A 48 -1.55 -3.88 -2.99
CA LEU A 48 -0.51 -3.67 -4.00
C LEU A 48 0.72 -4.44 -3.54
N MET A 49 1.20 -5.31 -4.39
CA MET A 49 2.16 -6.33 -4.01
C MET A 49 3.29 -6.46 -5.00
N THR A 50 4.41 -6.93 -4.50
CA THR A 50 5.44 -7.54 -5.31
C THR A 50 5.37 -9.03 -5.01
N ARG A 51 6.29 -9.61 -4.25
CA ARG A 51 6.10 -10.99 -3.79
C ARG A 51 5.08 -11.08 -2.67
N ALA A 52 5.04 -10.07 -1.83
CA ALA A 52 4.05 -9.95 -0.78
C ALA A 52 3.52 -8.52 -0.81
N ARG A 53 2.41 -8.31 -0.14
CA ARG A 53 1.83 -6.98 -0.06
C ARG A 53 2.76 -6.07 0.75
N PHE A 54 2.90 -4.84 0.31
CA PHE A 54 3.68 -3.84 1.03
C PHE A 54 2.91 -2.55 1.21
N THR A 55 1.84 -2.35 0.45
CA THR A 55 0.95 -1.21 0.60
C THR A 55 -0.42 -1.61 0.06
N GLY A 56 -1.37 -0.72 0.15
CA GLY A 56 -2.71 -0.97 -0.35
C GLY A 56 -3.57 0.25 -0.17
N ALA A 57 -4.85 0.11 -0.48
CA ALA A 57 -5.79 1.20 -0.36
C ALA A 57 -7.15 0.67 0.05
N VAL A 58 -7.80 1.40 0.95
CA VAL A 58 -9.22 1.26 1.23
C VAL A 58 -9.86 2.52 0.66
N VAL A 59 -10.79 2.32 -0.27
CA VAL A 59 -11.40 3.44 -0.97
C VAL A 59 -12.48 4.05 -0.09
N ARG A 60 -12.35 5.34 0.16
CA ARG A 60 -13.36 6.12 0.87
C ARG A 60 -14.07 7.02 -0.12
N LYS A 61 -15.02 7.81 0.36
CA LYS A 61 -15.84 8.62 -0.52
C LYS A 61 -14.99 9.57 -1.38
N ASP A 62 -14.09 10.30 -0.75
CA ASP A 62 -13.29 11.33 -1.40
C ASP A 62 -11.79 11.12 -1.28
N TYR A 63 -11.35 10.05 -0.65
CA TYR A 63 -9.93 9.85 -0.37
C TYR A 63 -9.61 8.36 -0.24
N LEU A 64 -8.32 8.08 -0.09
CA LEU A 64 -7.84 6.71 0.14
C LEU A 64 -7.25 6.60 1.53
N ARG A 65 -7.58 5.53 2.24
CA ARG A 65 -6.85 5.12 3.44
C ARG A 65 -5.85 4.07 3.00
N SER A 66 -4.62 4.25 3.42
CA SER A 66 -3.56 3.36 2.97
C SER A 66 -2.66 2.98 4.12
N THR A 67 -1.89 1.94 3.90
CA THR A 67 -0.86 1.52 4.84
C THR A 67 0.39 1.14 4.07
N LEU A 68 1.53 1.16 4.76
CA LEU A 68 2.74 0.61 4.19
C LEU A 68 3.53 -0.11 5.29
N TRP A 69 4.27 -1.12 4.89
CA TRP A 69 5.04 -1.96 5.79
C TRP A 69 6.52 -1.63 5.68
N LEU A 70 7.15 -1.38 6.83
CA LEU A 70 8.59 -1.17 6.90
C LEU A 70 9.16 -2.04 8.02
N LYS A 71 10.46 -2.28 7.96
CA LYS A 71 11.17 -3.01 9.02
C LYS A 71 11.70 -2.06 10.09
N ARG A 72 11.30 -0.82 10.05
CA ARG A 72 11.67 0.22 11.02
C ARG A 72 10.53 1.20 11.17
N ARG A 73 10.56 1.96 12.23
CA ARG A 73 9.63 3.06 12.38
C ARG A 73 10.12 4.24 11.53
N ALA A 74 9.25 4.77 10.70
CA ALA A 74 9.53 5.95 9.91
C ALA A 74 8.54 7.05 10.26
N ASP A 75 8.83 8.25 9.81
CA ASP A 75 7.97 9.39 10.06
C ASP A 75 7.62 10.09 8.76
N HIS A 76 6.41 10.61 8.70
CA HIS A 76 5.92 11.38 7.56
C HIS A 76 4.70 12.16 8.00
N ARG A 77 4.52 13.36 7.44
CA ARG A 77 3.40 14.22 7.82
C ARG A 77 2.04 13.56 7.61
N LEU A 78 1.94 12.60 6.70
CA LEU A 78 0.67 11.93 6.42
C LEU A 78 0.38 10.78 7.39
N PHE A 79 1.36 10.33 8.16
CA PHE A 79 1.14 9.18 9.03
C PHE A 79 0.21 9.53 10.16
N THR A 80 -0.92 8.82 10.23
CA THR A 80 -1.92 9.02 11.27
C THR A 80 -1.71 8.07 12.43
N LYS A 81 -1.08 6.93 12.18
CA LYS A 81 -0.84 5.92 13.19
C LYS A 81 0.31 5.03 12.74
N VAL A 82 1.16 4.65 13.67
CA VAL A 82 2.26 3.71 13.40
C VAL A 82 2.17 2.60 14.43
N GLU A 83 2.11 1.35 13.96
CA GLU A 83 1.95 0.18 14.82
C GLU A 83 3.09 -0.79 14.63
N LEU A 84 3.60 -1.32 15.73
CA LEU A 84 4.52 -2.45 15.68
C LEU A 84 3.69 -3.71 15.82
N LEU A 85 3.59 -4.50 14.74
CA LEU A 85 2.74 -5.69 14.72
C LEU A 85 3.52 -6.99 14.86
N GLY A 86 4.84 -6.90 14.94
CA GLY A 86 5.69 -8.05 15.10
C GLY A 86 7.03 -7.57 15.57
N ARG A 87 8.07 -8.36 15.40
CA ARG A 87 9.37 -7.98 15.94
C ARG A 87 9.97 -6.77 15.22
N ARG A 88 9.77 -6.69 13.92
CA ARG A 88 10.26 -5.57 13.11
C ARG A 88 9.29 -5.20 12.02
N ASP A 89 8.02 -5.51 12.21
CA ASP A 89 7.00 -5.22 11.20
C ASP A 89 6.23 -3.99 11.63
N TRP A 90 6.61 -2.86 11.09
CA TRP A 90 6.01 -1.58 11.42
C TRP A 90 5.00 -1.20 10.35
N LEU A 91 3.73 -1.14 10.73
CA LEU A 91 2.64 -0.74 9.85
C LEU A 91 2.37 0.74 10.03
N HIS A 92 2.50 1.46 8.94
CA HIS A 92 2.30 2.91 8.93
C HIS A 92 0.99 3.21 8.22
N HIS A 93 0.08 3.90 8.91
CA HIS A 93 -1.22 4.29 8.36
C HIS A 93 -1.17 5.71 7.85
N PHE A 94 -1.74 5.94 6.68
CA PHE A 94 -1.81 7.28 6.13
C PHE A 94 -3.04 7.42 5.25
N GLU A 95 -3.38 8.66 4.92
CA GLU A 95 -4.50 8.97 4.04
C GLU A 95 -4.02 9.86 2.91
N ILE A 96 -4.55 9.60 1.72
CA ILE A 96 -4.26 10.41 0.54
C ILE A 96 -5.53 11.16 0.20
N HIS A 97 -5.50 12.48 0.37
CA HIS A 97 -6.62 13.36 0.09
C HIS A 97 -6.41 14.19 -1.17
N ASP A 98 -5.17 14.26 -1.64
CA ASP A 98 -4.80 15.05 -2.82
C ASP A 98 -3.61 14.38 -3.49
N GLU A 99 -3.49 14.58 -4.81
CA GLU A 99 -2.36 14.00 -5.53
C GLU A 99 -1.03 14.53 -5.01
N ALA A 100 -1.00 15.77 -4.53
CA ALA A 100 0.20 16.36 -3.93
C ALA A 100 0.65 15.64 -2.67
N ASP A 101 -0.24 14.86 -2.04
CA ASP A 101 0.14 14.05 -0.88
C ASP A 101 1.12 12.94 -1.27
N ILE A 102 1.10 12.54 -2.53
CA ILE A 102 2.04 11.53 -3.05
C ILE A 102 3.33 12.24 -3.38
N ASP A 103 4.06 12.64 -2.35
CA ASP A 103 5.28 13.42 -2.51
C ASP A 103 6.51 12.53 -2.58
N ALA A 104 7.65 13.17 -2.83
CA ALA A 104 8.91 12.43 -2.99
C ALA A 104 9.28 11.66 -1.72
N ALA A 105 9.02 12.24 -0.56
CA ALA A 105 9.33 11.58 0.71
C ALA A 105 8.48 10.32 0.89
N LEU A 106 7.18 10.41 0.57
CA LEU A 106 6.31 9.24 0.66
C LEU A 106 6.75 8.17 -0.34
N LEU A 107 7.11 8.57 -1.56
CA LEU A 107 7.54 7.63 -2.58
C LEU A 107 8.84 6.92 -2.19
N GLU A 108 9.73 7.62 -1.49
CA GLU A 108 10.95 6.99 -0.98
C GLU A 108 10.62 5.92 0.06
N LEU A 109 9.67 6.21 0.95
CA LEU A 109 9.23 5.22 1.93
C LEU A 109 8.53 4.04 1.26
N LEU A 110 7.76 4.30 0.22
CA LEU A 110 7.12 3.23 -0.54
C LEU A 110 8.13 2.38 -1.30
N ARG A 111 9.21 2.97 -1.75
CA ARG A 111 10.31 2.22 -2.36
C ARG A 111 10.94 1.27 -1.34
N GLU A 112 11.14 1.75 -0.13
CA GLU A 112 11.64 0.92 0.96
C GLU A 112 10.63 -0.18 1.30
N ALA A 113 9.34 0.16 1.34
CA ALA A 113 8.28 -0.82 1.60
C ALA A 113 8.24 -1.90 0.52
N ARG A 114 8.51 -1.53 -0.73
CA ARG A 114 8.59 -2.51 -1.82
C ARG A 114 9.66 -3.57 -1.54
N LEU A 115 10.79 -3.15 -0.97
CA LEU A 115 11.83 -4.12 -0.60
C LEU A 115 11.34 -5.08 0.47
N VAL A 116 10.49 -4.61 1.38
CA VAL A 116 9.85 -5.50 2.37
C VAL A 116 8.94 -6.48 1.64
N GLY A 117 8.15 -6.01 0.68
CA GLY A 117 7.28 -6.86 -0.13
C GLY A 117 8.07 -7.92 -0.90
N ASP A 118 9.24 -7.55 -1.39
CA ASP A 118 10.14 -8.47 -2.08
C ASP A 118 10.88 -9.38 -1.11
N GLN A 119 10.79 -9.09 0.19
CA GLN A 119 11.54 -9.79 1.22
C GLN A 119 13.06 -9.62 1.06
N ALA A 120 13.46 -8.53 0.42
CA ALA A 120 14.86 -8.28 0.11
C ALA A 120 15.64 -7.78 1.32
N PHE A 121 14.93 -7.30 2.35
CA PHE A 121 15.55 -6.81 3.56
C PHE A 121 16.02 -7.91 4.49
N ILE A 122 15.58 -9.13 4.28
CA ILE A 122 15.95 -10.22 5.18
C ILE A 122 17.28 -10.76 4.70
N PRO A 123 18.40 -10.42 5.38
CA PRO A 123 19.69 -10.93 4.94
C PRO A 123 19.73 -12.44 5.05
N ALA A 124 20.46 -13.04 4.14
CA ALA A 124 20.67 -14.48 4.19
C ALA A 124 21.31 -14.85 5.52
N GLY A 125 20.76 -15.84 6.18
CA GLY A 125 21.27 -16.30 7.46
C GLY A 125 20.77 -15.51 8.66
N GLU A 126 20.10 -14.42 8.44
CA GLU A 126 19.48 -13.72 9.57
C GLU A 126 18.19 -14.42 9.91
N PRO A 127 18.01 -14.85 11.17
CA PRO A 127 16.75 -15.47 11.52
C PRO A 127 15.65 -14.46 11.31
N PRO A 128 14.58 -14.84 10.63
CA PRO A 128 13.43 -13.98 10.57
C PRO A 128 12.98 -13.83 11.99
N ALA A 129 13.22 -12.73 12.48
CA ALA A 129 13.02 -12.52 13.90
C ALA A 129 11.60 -12.72 14.31
#